data_38fc3e268c4e247a8bf010802e4fb9da
#
_entry.id   38fc3e268c4e247a8bf010802e4fb9da
#
_cell.length_a   1.000
_cell.length_b   1.000
_cell.length_c   1.000
_cell.angle_alpha   90.00
_cell.angle_beta   90.00
_cell.angle_gamma   90.00
#
_symmetry.space_group_name_H-M   'P 1'
#
loop_
_entity.id
_entity.type
_entity.pdbx_description
1 polymer ?
#
loop_
_entity_poly.entity_id
_entity_poly.type
_entity_poly.pdbx_seq_one_letter_code
_entity_poly.pdbx_strand_id
1 'polypeptide(L)'
;RNYLQVSFNVPTEELMVDRAQLLGLSAPEMIVLVGGLRVLGANHGGTQHGVLTDRPGQLTNDFFVNLLDMGTAWKEVDDRGDEVFVGTDRASDTEKWRATRTDLVFGSNSQLRAISEVYAASDANEKFVTDFIAAWTRVMEADRYDLHR
;
A
#
# COMPACT_ATOMS: atom_id res chain seq x y z
N ARG A 1 -8.77 12.61 -0.42
CA ARG A 1 -7.82 13.45 0.32
C ARG A 1 -6.89 12.58 1.15
N ASN A 2 -5.62 12.83 1.04
CA ASN A 2 -4.63 12.02 1.73
C ASN A 2 -4.28 12.63 3.10
N TYR A 3 -4.89 12.11 4.15
CA TYR A 3 -4.63 12.56 5.52
C TYR A 3 -3.18 12.28 5.95
N LEU A 4 -2.50 11.38 5.27
CA LEU A 4 -1.14 10.98 5.62
C LEU A 4 -0.09 11.98 5.15
N GLN A 5 -0.49 12.95 4.34
CA GLN A 5 0.40 14.01 3.87
C GLN A 5 0.26 15.32 4.65
N VAL A 6 -0.55 15.33 5.68
CA VAL A 6 -0.66 16.52 6.50
C VAL A 6 0.67 16.75 7.22
N SER A 7 1.23 17.93 7.04
CA SER A 7 2.55 18.29 7.55
C SER A 7 2.54 18.53 9.07
N PHE A 8 2.26 17.49 9.81
CA PHE A 8 2.58 17.47 11.23
C PHE A 8 3.89 16.70 11.38
N ASN A 9 4.65 16.98 12.40
CA ASN A 9 5.90 16.28 12.68
C ASN A 9 5.67 14.84 13.17
N VAL A 10 4.64 14.17 12.60
CA VAL A 10 4.27 12.80 12.95
C VAL A 10 4.60 11.91 11.76
N PRO A 11 5.36 10.82 11.97
CA PRO A 11 5.68 9.88 10.89
C PRO A 11 4.43 9.33 10.22
N THR A 12 4.50 9.14 8.91
CA THR A 12 3.40 8.61 8.10
C THR A 12 2.90 7.27 8.61
N GLU A 13 3.81 6.39 9.04
CA GLU A 13 3.47 5.08 9.57
C GLU A 13 2.64 5.17 10.84
N GLU A 14 2.91 6.14 11.72
CA GLU A 14 2.10 6.34 12.93
C GLU A 14 0.70 6.82 12.59
N LEU A 15 0.58 7.73 11.62
CA LEU A 15 -0.73 8.20 11.17
C LEU A 15 -1.57 7.07 10.58
N MET A 16 -0.94 6.17 9.83
CA MET A 16 -1.63 5.00 9.26
C MET A 16 -2.12 4.06 10.35
N VAL A 17 -1.30 3.79 11.35
CA VAL A 17 -1.68 2.93 12.48
C VAL A 17 -2.84 3.54 13.24
N ASP A 18 -2.80 4.84 13.49
CA ASP A 18 -3.89 5.54 14.17
C ASP A 18 -5.20 5.44 13.40
N ARG A 19 -5.15 5.63 12.07
CA ARG A 19 -6.35 5.49 11.23
C ARG A 19 -6.89 4.07 11.24
N ALA A 20 -6.00 3.08 11.19
CA ALA A 20 -6.40 1.67 11.26
C ALA A 20 -7.10 1.37 12.59
N GLN A 21 -6.57 1.88 13.70
CA GLN A 21 -7.19 1.70 15.01
C GLN A 21 -8.58 2.34 15.08
N LEU A 22 -8.75 3.53 14.52
CA LEU A 22 -10.05 4.20 14.47
C LEU A 22 -11.08 3.39 13.67
N LEU A 23 -10.63 2.66 12.66
CA LEU A 23 -11.50 1.80 11.86
C LEU A 23 -11.65 0.39 12.45
N GLY A 24 -10.96 0.11 13.57
CA GLY A 24 -10.97 -1.21 14.18
C GLY A 24 -10.19 -2.26 13.40
N LEU A 25 -9.22 -1.82 12.61
CA LEU A 25 -8.40 -2.72 11.79
C LEU A 25 -7.10 -3.09 12.51
N SER A 26 -6.70 -4.35 12.35
CA SER A 26 -5.35 -4.77 12.73
C SER A 26 -4.33 -4.28 11.68
N ALA A 27 -3.04 -4.35 12.03
CA ALA A 27 -1.99 -3.99 11.08
C ALA A 27 -2.03 -4.86 9.81
N PRO A 28 -2.15 -6.20 9.89
CA PRO A 28 -2.31 -7.00 8.67
C PRO A 28 -3.52 -6.63 7.83
N GLU A 29 -4.66 -6.34 8.46
CA GLU A 29 -5.86 -5.91 7.73
C GLU A 29 -5.63 -4.59 6.98
N MET A 30 -5.00 -3.62 7.63
CA MET A 30 -4.65 -2.35 7.00
C MET A 30 -3.73 -2.57 5.79
N ILE A 31 -2.73 -3.42 5.96
CA ILE A 31 -1.73 -3.67 4.91
C ILE A 31 -2.36 -4.31 3.68
N VAL A 32 -3.21 -5.33 3.86
CA VAL A 32 -3.86 -5.96 2.71
C VAL A 32 -4.81 -5.01 2.01
N LEU A 33 -5.47 -4.12 2.74
CA LEU A 33 -6.36 -3.13 2.12
C LEU A 33 -5.56 -2.15 1.27
N VAL A 34 -4.46 -1.62 1.77
CA VAL A 34 -3.63 -0.70 1.00
C VAL A 34 -3.11 -1.38 -0.26
N GLY A 35 -2.49 -2.56 -0.12
CA GLY A 35 -1.95 -3.28 -1.27
C GLY A 35 -3.00 -3.65 -2.30
N GLY A 36 -4.17 -4.09 -1.84
CA GLY A 36 -5.27 -4.45 -2.74
C GLY A 36 -5.86 -3.26 -3.48
N LEU A 37 -6.10 -2.17 -2.78
CA LEU A 37 -6.63 -0.96 -3.41
C LEU A 37 -5.64 -0.38 -4.42
N ARG A 38 -4.34 -0.47 -4.15
CA ARG A 38 -3.32 -0.01 -5.10
C ARG A 38 -3.33 -0.81 -6.39
N VAL A 39 -3.36 -2.14 -6.31
CA VAL A 39 -3.37 -2.97 -7.53
C VAL A 39 -4.69 -2.86 -8.29
N LEU A 40 -5.78 -2.55 -7.60
CA LEU A 40 -7.06 -2.27 -8.25
C LEU A 40 -7.08 -0.91 -8.94
N GLY A 41 -6.10 -0.06 -8.67
CA GLY A 41 -6.03 1.26 -9.25
C GLY A 41 -6.99 2.27 -8.62
N ALA A 42 -7.41 2.03 -7.39
CA ALA A 42 -8.36 2.89 -6.67
C ALA A 42 -7.66 4.13 -6.11
N ASN A 43 -7.00 4.88 -6.97
CA ASN A 43 -6.28 6.09 -6.60
C ASN A 43 -7.12 7.34 -6.93
N HIS A 44 -7.03 8.33 -6.05
CA HIS A 44 -7.68 9.60 -6.28
C HIS A 44 -7.05 10.31 -7.49
N GLY A 45 -7.89 10.87 -8.36
CA GLY A 45 -7.44 11.66 -9.51
C GLY A 45 -6.76 10.85 -10.62
N GLY A 46 -6.91 9.53 -10.62
CA GLY A 46 -6.36 8.68 -11.69
C GLY A 46 -4.85 8.54 -11.66
N THR A 47 -4.19 8.85 -10.54
CA THR A 47 -2.73 8.71 -10.42
C THR A 47 -2.33 7.24 -10.45
N GLN A 48 -1.09 6.99 -10.87
CA GLN A 48 -0.52 5.63 -10.89
C GLN A 48 0.46 5.39 -9.73
N HIS A 49 0.50 6.30 -8.76
CA HIS A 49 1.38 6.15 -7.60
C HIS A 49 1.00 4.93 -6.78
N GLY A 50 1.95 4.06 -6.53
CA GLY A 50 1.75 2.85 -5.74
C GLY A 50 1.05 1.72 -6.49
N VAL A 51 0.70 1.90 -7.75
CA VAL A 51 0.13 0.82 -8.59
C VAL A 51 1.28 -0.05 -9.07
N LEU A 52 1.72 -0.96 -8.21
CA LEU A 52 2.92 -1.78 -8.43
C LEU A 52 2.55 -3.11 -9.06
N THR A 53 1.91 -3.04 -10.23
CA THR A 53 1.47 -4.25 -10.94
C THR A 53 1.41 -3.99 -12.44
N ASP A 54 1.71 -5.03 -13.24
CA ASP A 54 1.56 -5.01 -14.69
C ASP A 54 0.12 -5.24 -15.14
N ARG A 55 -0.77 -5.57 -14.22
CA ARG A 55 -2.17 -5.90 -14.49
C ARG A 55 -3.11 -5.15 -13.55
N PRO A 56 -3.14 -3.80 -13.64
CA PRO A 56 -4.00 -3.01 -12.76
C PRO A 56 -5.47 -3.37 -12.96
N GLY A 57 -6.24 -3.29 -11.88
CA GLY A 57 -7.64 -3.69 -11.88
C GLY A 57 -7.87 -5.15 -11.50
N GLN A 58 -6.81 -5.92 -11.29
CA GLN A 58 -6.89 -7.30 -10.83
C GLN A 58 -6.40 -7.40 -9.38
N LEU A 59 -7.15 -8.07 -8.54
CA LEU A 59 -6.80 -8.23 -7.13
C LEU A 59 -5.74 -9.33 -6.97
N THR A 60 -4.50 -8.90 -6.82
CA THR A 60 -3.35 -9.78 -6.67
C THR A 60 -2.42 -9.27 -5.57
N ASN A 61 -1.47 -10.09 -5.14
CA ASN A 61 -0.44 -9.70 -4.19
C ASN A 61 0.74 -8.96 -4.83
N ASP A 62 0.60 -8.50 -6.06
CA ASP A 62 1.68 -7.88 -6.83
C ASP A 62 2.28 -6.65 -6.14
N PHE A 63 1.49 -5.88 -5.41
CA PHE A 63 1.99 -4.73 -4.67
C PHE A 63 3.16 -5.11 -3.78
N PHE A 64 3.01 -6.18 -3.00
CA PHE A 64 4.05 -6.62 -2.06
C PHE A 64 5.22 -7.26 -2.79
N VAL A 65 4.95 -8.08 -3.79
CA VAL A 65 6.00 -8.74 -4.60
C VAL A 65 6.91 -7.68 -5.24
N ASN A 66 6.32 -6.66 -5.85
CA ASN A 66 7.09 -5.65 -6.58
C ASN A 66 7.70 -4.61 -5.64
N LEU A 67 7.05 -4.28 -4.53
CA LEU A 67 7.61 -3.38 -3.52
C LEU A 67 8.89 -3.94 -2.92
N LEU A 68 8.91 -5.24 -2.62
CA LEU A 68 10.03 -5.91 -1.96
C LEU A 68 11.03 -6.51 -2.94
N ASP A 69 10.82 -6.34 -4.24
CA ASP A 69 11.72 -6.88 -5.27
C ASP A 69 13.10 -6.22 -5.15
N MET A 70 14.11 -7.02 -4.89
CA MET A 70 15.49 -6.55 -4.75
C MET A 70 16.09 -6.08 -6.07
N GLY A 71 15.48 -6.42 -7.21
CA GLY A 71 15.88 -5.92 -8.51
C GLY A 71 15.45 -4.48 -8.77
N THR A 72 14.70 -3.86 -7.87
CA THR A 72 14.22 -2.49 -8.01
C THR A 72 14.96 -1.58 -7.05
N ALA A 73 15.50 -0.47 -7.58
CA ALA A 73 16.10 0.59 -6.78
C ALA A 73 15.13 1.77 -6.68
N TRP A 74 14.88 2.22 -5.48
CA TRP A 74 13.98 3.35 -5.22
C TRP A 74 14.77 4.63 -5.00
N LYS A 75 14.37 5.70 -5.69
CA LYS A 75 15.03 6.99 -5.60
C LYS A 75 13.99 8.09 -5.49
N GLU A 76 14.17 8.98 -4.52
CA GLU A 76 13.28 10.13 -4.36
C GLU A 76 13.45 11.10 -5.53
N VAL A 77 12.32 11.59 -6.02
CA VAL A 77 12.28 12.63 -7.05
C VAL A 77 11.45 13.79 -6.53
N ASP A 78 11.87 15.01 -6.87
CA ASP A 78 11.11 16.19 -6.53
C ASP A 78 9.99 16.36 -7.56
N ASP A 79 8.74 16.13 -7.09
CA ASP A 79 7.57 16.27 -7.94
C ASP A 79 6.59 17.24 -7.28
N ARG A 80 6.93 18.53 -7.38
CA ARG A 80 6.09 19.66 -6.92
C ARG A 80 5.74 19.60 -5.43
N GLY A 81 6.69 19.20 -4.60
CA GLY A 81 6.50 19.14 -3.15
C GLY A 81 5.90 17.84 -2.65
N ASP A 82 5.54 16.92 -3.53
CA ASP A 82 5.10 15.58 -3.15
C ASP A 82 6.30 14.67 -2.94
N GLU A 83 6.25 13.85 -1.92
CA GLU A 83 7.27 12.84 -1.67
C GLU A 83 7.01 11.64 -2.58
N VAL A 84 7.52 11.72 -3.81
CA VAL A 84 7.38 10.67 -4.82
C VAL A 84 8.73 9.98 -5.03
N PHE A 85 8.67 8.67 -5.16
CA PHE A 85 9.84 7.83 -5.41
C PHE A 85 9.66 7.10 -6.73
N VAL A 86 10.75 6.99 -7.48
CA VAL A 86 10.78 6.24 -8.73
C VAL A 86 11.53 4.94 -8.48
N GLY A 87 10.91 3.82 -8.83
CA GLY A 87 11.53 2.51 -8.82
C GLY A 87 12.10 2.19 -10.20
N THR A 88 13.41 1.94 -10.26
CA THR A 88 14.08 1.58 -11.50
C THR A 88 14.62 0.17 -11.41
N ASP A 89 14.68 -0.51 -12.57
CA ASP A 89 15.34 -1.80 -12.66
C ASP A 89 16.84 -1.60 -12.51
N ARG A 90 17.45 -2.28 -11.53
CA ARG A 90 18.88 -2.15 -11.25
C ARG A 90 19.76 -2.59 -12.41
N ALA A 91 19.28 -3.55 -13.22
CA ALA A 91 20.06 -4.07 -14.33
C ALA A 91 20.02 -3.17 -15.56
N SER A 92 18.86 -2.57 -15.87
CA SER A 92 18.64 -1.80 -17.08
C SER A 92 18.50 -0.30 -16.85
N ASP A 93 18.38 0.12 -15.59
CA ASP A 93 18.16 1.51 -15.16
C ASP A 93 16.90 2.14 -15.79
N THR A 94 15.92 1.30 -16.13
CA THR A 94 14.63 1.75 -16.66
C THR A 94 13.63 1.95 -15.54
N GLU A 95 12.81 3.01 -15.67
CA GLU A 95 11.73 3.26 -14.71
C GLU A 95 10.67 2.17 -14.81
N LYS A 96 10.29 1.59 -13.68
CA LYS A 96 9.23 0.57 -13.59
C LYS A 96 8.00 1.09 -12.87
N TRP A 97 8.21 1.76 -11.73
CA TRP A 97 7.14 2.13 -10.82
C TRP A 97 7.33 3.54 -10.30
N ARG A 98 6.21 4.11 -9.82
CA ARG A 98 6.22 5.31 -8.99
C ARG A 98 5.42 5.03 -7.72
N ALA A 99 5.91 5.50 -6.60
CA ALA A 99 5.28 5.28 -5.31
C ALA A 99 5.41 6.50 -4.42
N THR A 100 4.53 6.59 -3.44
CA THR A 100 4.63 7.62 -2.40
C THR A 100 5.45 7.09 -1.24
N ARG A 101 5.87 7.99 -0.35
CA ARG A 101 6.52 7.60 0.90
C ARG A 101 5.68 6.60 1.69
N THR A 102 4.36 6.81 1.72
CA THR A 102 3.43 5.92 2.39
C THR A 102 3.54 4.49 1.88
N ASP A 103 3.64 4.32 0.55
CA ASP A 103 3.79 2.99 -0.03
C ASP A 103 5.12 2.34 0.37
N LEU A 104 6.20 3.12 0.38
CA LEU A 104 7.53 2.58 0.66
C LEU A 104 7.72 2.20 2.13
N VAL A 105 6.94 2.78 3.03
CA VAL A 105 6.98 2.45 4.45
C VAL A 105 6.71 0.96 4.69
N PHE A 106 5.87 0.34 3.87
CA PHE A 106 5.60 -1.10 3.98
C PHE A 106 6.82 -1.96 3.70
N GLY A 107 7.83 -1.42 3.05
CA GLY A 107 9.09 -2.12 2.81
C GLY A 107 10.24 -1.66 3.70
N SER A 108 10.11 -0.53 4.38
CA SER A 108 11.19 0.05 5.19
C SER A 108 10.95 -0.04 6.69
N ASN A 109 9.70 0.03 7.15
CA ASN A 109 9.38 -0.15 8.56
C ASN A 109 9.45 -1.63 8.90
N SER A 110 10.18 -2.00 9.94
CA SER A 110 10.48 -3.40 10.24
C SER A 110 9.24 -4.25 10.48
N GLN A 111 8.24 -3.73 11.18
CA GLN A 111 7.00 -4.47 11.46
C GLN A 111 6.14 -4.60 10.22
N LEU A 112 5.97 -3.50 9.48
CA LEU A 112 5.16 -3.50 8.26
C LEU A 112 5.81 -4.35 7.17
N ARG A 113 7.13 -4.33 7.07
CA ARG A 113 7.87 -5.17 6.13
C ARG A 113 7.69 -6.65 6.44
N ALA A 114 7.76 -7.04 7.71
CA ALA A 114 7.58 -8.44 8.09
C ALA A 114 6.22 -8.98 7.64
N ILE A 115 5.17 -8.19 7.79
CA ILE A 115 3.83 -8.56 7.32
C ILE A 115 3.77 -8.56 5.80
N SER A 116 4.35 -7.56 5.16
CA SER A 116 4.40 -7.47 3.69
C SER A 116 5.11 -8.66 3.08
N GLU A 117 6.17 -9.16 3.72
CA GLU A 117 6.90 -10.34 3.25
C GLU A 117 6.04 -11.60 3.24
N VAL A 118 5.12 -11.74 4.20
CA VAL A 118 4.16 -12.86 4.21
C VAL A 118 3.32 -12.84 2.94
N TYR A 119 2.83 -11.68 2.54
CA TYR A 119 1.98 -11.55 1.35
C TYR A 119 2.77 -11.53 0.05
N ALA A 120 4.08 -11.26 0.10
CA ALA A 120 4.93 -11.28 -1.08
C ALA A 120 5.42 -12.68 -1.46
N ALA A 121 5.16 -13.68 -0.63
CA ALA A 121 5.58 -15.05 -0.91
C ALA A 121 4.94 -15.57 -2.21
N SER A 122 5.64 -16.43 -2.93
CA SER A 122 5.21 -16.90 -4.25
C SER A 122 3.89 -17.68 -4.23
N ASP A 123 3.53 -18.24 -3.08
CA ASP A 123 2.30 -19.02 -2.90
C ASP A 123 1.24 -18.27 -2.09
N ALA A 124 1.40 -16.96 -1.88
CA ALA A 124 0.56 -16.18 -0.96
C ALA A 124 -0.61 -15.47 -1.64
N ASN A 125 -0.79 -15.59 -2.95
CA ASN A 125 -1.82 -14.82 -3.63
C ASN A 125 -3.24 -15.16 -3.14
N GLU A 126 -3.53 -16.43 -2.96
CA GLU A 126 -4.84 -16.87 -2.46
C GLU A 126 -5.10 -16.37 -1.04
N LYS A 127 -4.10 -16.46 -0.16
CA LYS A 127 -4.18 -15.93 1.18
C LYS A 127 -4.42 -14.42 1.17
N PHE A 128 -3.71 -13.70 0.31
CA PHE A 128 -3.86 -12.26 0.19
C PHE A 128 -5.30 -11.89 -0.21
N VAL A 129 -5.84 -12.55 -1.24
CA VAL A 129 -7.19 -12.27 -1.72
C VAL A 129 -8.22 -12.53 -0.63
N THR A 130 -8.10 -13.66 0.07
CA THR A 130 -9.00 -14.03 1.17
C THR A 130 -8.94 -12.98 2.28
N ASP A 131 -7.74 -12.58 2.68
CA ASP A 131 -7.55 -11.61 3.76
C ASP A 131 -8.02 -10.21 3.35
N PHE A 132 -7.84 -9.82 2.08
CA PHE A 132 -8.35 -8.56 1.57
C PHE A 132 -9.88 -8.52 1.64
N ILE A 133 -10.54 -9.55 1.18
CA ILE A 133 -12.01 -9.62 1.18
C ILE A 133 -12.54 -9.54 2.62
N ALA A 134 -11.90 -10.24 3.54
CA ALA A 134 -12.29 -10.20 4.94
C ALA A 134 -12.14 -8.79 5.54
N ALA A 135 -11.02 -8.14 5.27
CA ALA A 135 -10.77 -6.78 5.76
C ALA A 135 -11.73 -5.76 5.13
N TRP A 136 -11.97 -5.87 3.83
CA TRP A 136 -12.92 -5.01 3.12
C TRP A 136 -14.33 -5.14 3.68
N THR A 137 -14.78 -6.39 3.89
CA THR A 137 -16.10 -6.68 4.46
C THR A 137 -16.23 -6.05 5.84
N ARG A 138 -15.19 -6.14 6.64
CA ARG A 138 -15.17 -5.57 7.99
C ARG A 138 -15.33 -4.06 7.98
N VAL A 139 -14.65 -3.37 7.06
CA VAL A 139 -14.77 -1.91 6.91
C VAL A 139 -16.20 -1.55 6.46
N MET A 140 -16.75 -2.28 5.52
CA MET A 140 -18.11 -2.04 5.03
C MET A 140 -19.15 -2.25 6.14
N GLU A 141 -18.98 -3.26 6.97
CA GLU A 141 -19.90 -3.51 8.08
C GLU A 141 -19.80 -2.43 9.15
N ALA A 142 -18.61 -1.90 9.41
CA ALA A 142 -18.43 -0.80 10.35
C ALA A 142 -19.18 0.45 9.87
N ASP A 143 -19.12 0.76 8.59
CA ASP A 143 -19.87 1.87 8.00
C ASP A 143 -21.38 1.68 8.12
N ARG A 144 -21.85 0.45 7.92
CA ARG A 144 -23.29 0.13 8.07
C ARG A 144 -23.75 0.34 9.49
N TYR A 145 -22.94 -0.01 10.48
CA TYR A 145 -23.28 0.20 11.89
C TYR A 145 -23.42 1.68 12.20
N ASP A 146 -22.55 2.52 11.68
CA ASP A 146 -22.61 3.95 11.89
C ASP A 146 -23.85 4.58 11.25
N LEU A 147 -24.31 4.04 10.13
CA LEU A 147 -25.50 4.53 9.44
C LEU A 147 -26.81 4.18 10.17
N HIS A 148 -26.79 3.20 11.06
CA HIS A 148 -27.98 2.74 11.78
C HIS A 148 -28.07 3.27 13.21
N ARG A 149 -27.18 4.15 13.59
CA ARG A 149 -27.20 4.78 14.91
C ARG A 149 -28.02 6.04 14.96
#